data_28dd19fd2565ad68bc7eb1b3f0b373c8
#
_entry.id   28dd19fd2565ad68bc7eb1b3f0b373c8
#
_cell.length_a   1.000
_cell.length_b   1.000
_cell.length_c   1.000
_cell.angle_alpha   90.00
_cell.angle_beta   90.00
_cell.angle_gamma   90.00
#
_symmetry.space_group_name_H-M   'P 1'
#
loop_
_entity.id
_entity.type
_entity.pdbx_description
1 polymer ?
#
loop_
_entity_poly.entity_id
_entity_poly.type
_entity_poly.pdbx_seq_one_letter_code
_entity_poly.pdbx_strand_id
1 'polypeptide(L)'
;MDIAIVGATGNVGRKTLEVLQQKNLNIDNLYLVASPNSAGKQLEFNGKKYSIENLETYNFSKAKITFFAAGGKISEQYAEKAAKHTTVIDNSSYFRMDPDVPLIVPQVNAKDIQNMKKNIIANPNCSTAQLVLALKPLHDLFRIKRVIVSTYQSVSGGGKAPMDELLQQTKMYLENKEIKSKNFTKQIAFNIIPHIDDFSEEGYTKEELKMTNETKKILDQNIELSATCVRVPVLSLIHI
;
A
#
# COMPACT_ATOMS: atom_id res chain seq x y z
N MET A 1 10.05 20.70 6.75
CA MET A 1 8.86 20.68 5.88
C MET A 1 7.65 20.17 6.65
N ASP A 2 6.43 20.57 6.24
CA ASP A 2 5.20 20.19 6.92
C ASP A 2 4.60 18.96 6.24
N ILE A 3 4.32 17.92 7.02
CA ILE A 3 3.84 16.63 6.54
C ILE A 3 2.53 16.25 7.24
N ALA A 4 1.56 15.75 6.48
CA ALA A 4 0.37 15.10 7.02
C ALA A 4 0.33 13.62 6.64
N ILE A 5 -0.25 12.78 7.51
CA ILE A 5 -0.48 11.36 7.25
C ILE A 5 -1.95 11.05 7.50
N VAL A 6 -2.71 10.84 6.44
CA VAL A 6 -4.10 10.37 6.48
C VAL A 6 -4.11 8.85 6.64
N GLY A 7 -4.80 8.35 7.67
CA GLY A 7 -4.77 6.95 8.04
C GLY A 7 -3.61 6.58 8.98
N ALA A 8 -3.11 7.54 9.75
CA ALA A 8 -1.96 7.40 10.65
C ALA A 8 -2.06 6.22 11.65
N THR A 9 -3.27 5.78 12.00
CA THR A 9 -3.50 4.67 12.94
C THR A 9 -3.43 3.29 12.29
N GLY A 10 -3.50 3.21 10.96
CA GLY A 10 -3.42 1.95 10.21
C GLY A 10 -1.98 1.41 10.12
N ASN A 11 -1.83 0.16 9.65
CA ASN A 11 -0.51 -0.47 9.52
C ASN A 11 0.43 0.34 8.62
N VAL A 12 -0.04 0.78 7.44
CA VAL A 12 0.75 1.56 6.49
C VAL A 12 1.10 2.94 7.08
N GLY A 13 0.14 3.63 7.72
CA GLY A 13 0.38 4.93 8.32
C GLY A 13 1.41 4.88 9.45
N ARG A 14 1.35 3.86 10.32
CA ARG A 14 2.35 3.62 11.37
C ARG A 14 3.73 3.32 10.79
N LYS A 15 3.78 2.50 9.73
CA LYS A 15 5.05 2.19 9.05
C LYS A 15 5.62 3.42 8.35
N THR A 16 4.77 4.28 7.79
CA THR A 16 5.21 5.58 7.24
C THR A 16 5.87 6.45 8.31
N LEU A 17 5.27 6.55 9.50
CA LEU A 17 5.89 7.25 10.64
C LEU A 17 7.26 6.68 10.99
N GLU A 18 7.35 5.36 11.14
CA GLU A 18 8.61 4.67 11.46
C GLU A 18 9.69 4.97 10.40
N VAL A 19 9.35 4.89 9.11
CA VAL A 19 10.29 5.18 8.02
C VAL A 19 10.71 6.65 8.01
N LEU A 20 9.80 7.59 8.23
CA LEU A 20 10.12 9.01 8.35
C LEU A 20 11.10 9.28 9.50
N GLN A 21 10.93 8.59 10.62
CA GLN A 21 11.85 8.66 11.77
C GLN A 21 13.23 8.12 11.41
N GLN A 22 13.30 6.94 10.76
CA GLN A 22 14.56 6.33 10.34
C GLN A 22 15.34 7.17 9.32
N LYS A 23 14.61 7.89 8.45
CA LYS A 23 15.22 8.74 7.42
C LYS A 23 15.73 10.09 7.94
N ASN A 24 15.50 10.44 9.21
CA ASN A 24 15.94 11.68 9.84
C ASN A 24 15.62 12.94 9.00
N LEU A 25 14.44 12.96 8.40
CA LEU A 25 13.99 14.10 7.59
C LEU A 25 13.73 15.31 8.50
N ASN A 26 14.10 16.50 8.04
CA ASN A 26 13.78 17.74 8.75
C ASN A 26 12.28 18.05 8.57
N ILE A 27 11.47 17.60 9.55
CA ILE A 27 10.02 17.81 9.62
C ILE A 27 9.76 18.91 10.64
N ASP A 28 9.24 20.04 10.15
CA ASP A 28 8.91 21.17 11.03
C ASP A 28 7.59 20.89 11.77
N ASN A 29 6.56 20.49 11.04
CA ASN A 29 5.28 20.13 11.60
C ASN A 29 4.79 18.77 11.06
N LEU A 30 4.28 17.92 11.94
CA LEU A 30 3.70 16.63 11.62
C LEU A 30 2.23 16.59 12.06
N TYR A 31 1.34 16.30 11.11
CA TYR A 31 -0.09 16.18 11.33
C TYR A 31 -0.54 14.74 11.13
N LEU A 32 -1.08 14.13 12.17
CA LEU A 32 -1.61 12.79 12.15
C LEU A 32 -3.11 12.85 11.99
N VAL A 33 -3.63 12.32 10.89
CA VAL A 33 -5.03 12.46 10.53
C VAL A 33 -5.68 11.09 10.38
N ALA A 34 -6.86 10.90 10.96
CA ALA A 34 -7.61 9.65 10.83
C ALA A 34 -9.12 9.89 10.94
N SER A 35 -9.90 8.81 10.92
CA SER A 35 -11.36 8.86 11.08
C SER A 35 -11.77 9.46 12.43
N PRO A 36 -13.03 9.94 12.56
CA PRO A 36 -13.57 10.47 13.83
C PRO A 36 -13.36 9.54 15.02
N ASN A 37 -13.46 8.21 14.82
CA ASN A 37 -13.28 7.20 15.87
C ASN A 37 -11.85 7.14 16.44
N SER A 38 -10.89 7.70 15.74
CA SER A 38 -9.48 7.75 16.14
C SER A 38 -9.03 9.15 16.57
N ALA A 39 -9.84 10.17 16.30
CA ALA A 39 -9.54 11.55 16.67
C ALA A 39 -9.35 11.68 18.20
N GLY A 40 -8.39 12.50 18.61
CA GLY A 40 -8.02 12.70 20.01
C GLY A 40 -7.07 11.64 20.61
N LYS A 41 -6.92 10.47 19.98
CA LYS A 41 -5.88 9.50 20.36
C LYS A 41 -4.49 10.09 20.06
N GLN A 42 -3.47 9.53 20.68
CA GLN A 42 -2.09 9.99 20.49
C GLN A 42 -1.22 8.90 19.89
N LEU A 43 -0.31 9.29 19.02
CA LEU A 43 0.81 8.47 18.56
C LEU A 43 2.13 9.17 18.88
N GLU A 44 3.16 8.39 19.11
CA GLU A 44 4.50 8.89 19.38
C GLU A 44 5.32 8.96 18.09
N PHE A 45 6.08 10.04 17.95
CA PHE A 45 7.07 10.22 16.88
C PHE A 45 8.25 11.03 17.42
N ASN A 46 9.48 10.51 17.31
CA ASN A 46 10.70 11.11 17.84
C ASN A 46 10.60 11.51 19.34
N GLY A 47 10.00 10.64 20.16
CA GLY A 47 9.82 10.88 21.60
C GLY A 47 8.76 11.93 21.97
N LYS A 48 8.05 12.50 20.97
CA LYS A 48 6.95 13.45 21.20
C LYS A 48 5.60 12.80 20.88
N LYS A 49 4.57 13.15 21.65
CA LYS A 49 3.19 12.70 21.42
C LYS A 49 2.45 13.67 20.52
N TYR A 50 1.85 13.15 19.46
CA TYR A 50 1.05 13.88 18.50
C TYR A 50 -0.41 13.45 18.60
N SER A 51 -1.31 14.40 18.73
CA SER A 51 -2.75 14.13 18.75
C SER A 51 -3.26 13.88 17.33
N ILE A 52 -4.17 12.92 17.17
CA ILE A 52 -4.78 12.59 15.89
C ILE A 52 -5.91 13.59 15.61
N GLU A 53 -5.83 14.27 14.47
CA GLU A 53 -6.86 15.18 13.98
C GLU A 53 -7.95 14.39 13.19
N ASN A 54 -9.19 14.90 13.21
CA ASN A 54 -10.29 14.32 12.47
C ASN A 54 -10.18 14.68 10.98
N LEU A 55 -10.19 13.66 10.10
CA LEU A 55 -10.10 13.83 8.65
C LEU A 55 -11.21 14.70 8.06
N GLU A 56 -12.43 14.60 8.60
CA GLU A 56 -13.60 15.33 8.07
C GLU A 56 -13.47 16.84 8.23
N THR A 57 -12.72 17.30 9.23
CA THR A 57 -12.52 18.73 9.54
C THR A 57 -11.08 19.19 9.32
N TYR A 58 -10.18 18.29 8.86
CA TYR A 58 -8.79 18.63 8.68
C TYR A 58 -8.58 19.62 7.54
N ASN A 59 -7.78 20.65 7.81
CA ASN A 59 -7.39 21.63 6.80
C ASN A 59 -6.05 21.21 6.14
N PHE A 60 -6.13 20.76 4.89
CA PHE A 60 -4.99 20.29 4.12
C PHE A 60 -3.96 21.38 3.77
N SER A 61 -4.30 22.67 3.88
CA SER A 61 -3.34 23.75 3.65
C SER A 61 -2.23 23.84 4.69
N LYS A 62 -2.35 23.12 5.82
CA LYS A 62 -1.33 23.04 6.85
C LYS A 62 -0.09 22.25 6.43
N ALA A 63 -0.22 21.33 5.48
CA ALA A 63 0.86 20.43 5.08
C ALA A 63 1.32 20.71 3.64
N LYS A 64 2.62 20.63 3.42
CA LYS A 64 3.21 20.70 2.08
C LYS A 64 3.11 19.35 1.34
N ILE A 65 3.20 18.24 2.09
CA ILE A 65 3.06 16.88 1.58
C ILE A 65 2.07 16.13 2.44
N THR A 66 1.13 15.42 1.81
CA THR A 66 0.15 14.58 2.51
C THR A 66 0.22 13.15 2.01
N PHE A 67 0.55 12.22 2.90
CA PHE A 67 0.49 10.79 2.62
C PHE A 67 -0.93 10.28 2.87
N PHE A 68 -1.49 9.55 1.89
CA PHE A 68 -2.76 8.84 2.03
C PHE A 68 -2.50 7.35 2.25
N ALA A 69 -2.86 6.84 3.41
CA ALA A 69 -2.67 5.46 3.85
C ALA A 69 -3.96 4.85 4.44
N ALA A 70 -5.13 5.31 3.99
CA ALA A 70 -6.44 4.96 4.55
C ALA A 70 -7.33 4.14 3.59
N GLY A 71 -6.76 3.68 2.46
CA GLY A 71 -7.45 2.86 1.46
C GLY A 71 -8.21 3.66 0.40
N GLY A 72 -8.65 2.94 -0.67
CA GLY A 72 -9.17 3.55 -1.91
C GLY A 72 -10.38 4.47 -1.70
N LYS A 73 -11.35 4.09 -0.87
CA LYS A 73 -12.54 4.92 -0.61
C LYS A 73 -12.21 6.28 0.00
N ILE A 74 -11.22 6.34 0.88
CA ILE A 74 -10.78 7.59 1.49
C ILE A 74 -10.01 8.43 0.46
N SER A 75 -9.15 7.82 -0.34
CA SER A 75 -8.45 8.52 -1.41
C SER A 75 -9.41 9.08 -2.45
N GLU A 76 -10.41 8.31 -2.89
CA GLU A 76 -11.49 8.77 -3.78
C GLU A 76 -12.19 10.02 -3.24
N GLN A 77 -12.52 10.04 -1.95
CA GLN A 77 -13.31 11.12 -1.35
C GLN A 77 -12.51 12.38 -1.07
N TYR A 78 -11.23 12.24 -0.69
CA TYR A 78 -10.44 13.32 -0.11
C TYR A 78 -9.18 13.70 -0.88
N ALA A 79 -8.57 12.81 -1.68
CA ALA A 79 -7.26 13.09 -2.25
C ALA A 79 -7.26 14.26 -3.25
N GLU A 80 -8.26 14.38 -4.12
CA GLU A 80 -8.34 15.52 -5.04
C GLU A 80 -8.66 16.84 -4.32
N LYS A 81 -9.39 16.79 -3.20
CA LYS A 81 -9.61 17.96 -2.35
C LYS A 81 -8.32 18.41 -1.69
N ALA A 82 -7.54 17.44 -1.16
CA ALA A 82 -6.23 17.70 -0.56
C ALA A 82 -5.24 18.24 -1.59
N ALA A 83 -5.23 17.68 -2.79
CA ALA A 83 -4.31 18.04 -3.88
C ALA A 83 -4.41 19.51 -4.34
N LYS A 84 -5.52 20.20 -4.03
CA LYS A 84 -5.65 21.64 -4.25
C LYS A 84 -4.75 22.48 -3.34
N HIS A 85 -4.25 21.90 -2.25
CA HIS A 85 -3.51 22.61 -1.20
C HIS A 85 -2.15 22.00 -0.89
N THR A 86 -1.95 20.71 -1.16
CA THR A 86 -0.78 19.92 -0.77
C THR A 86 -0.44 18.92 -1.86
N THR A 87 0.82 18.52 -1.99
CA THR A 87 1.17 17.38 -2.86
C THR A 87 0.76 16.08 -2.16
N VAL A 88 -0.10 15.31 -2.80
CA VAL A 88 -0.60 14.05 -2.28
C VAL A 88 0.29 12.89 -2.74
N ILE A 89 0.68 12.02 -1.81
CA ILE A 89 1.30 10.72 -2.10
C ILE A 89 0.30 9.65 -1.66
N ASP A 90 -0.33 8.98 -2.64
CA ASP A 90 -1.40 8.02 -2.39
C ASP A 90 -0.90 6.58 -2.44
N ASN A 91 -1.00 5.87 -1.31
CA ASN A 91 -0.68 4.43 -1.22
C ASN A 91 -1.87 3.53 -1.59
N SER A 92 -3.05 4.09 -1.86
CA SER A 92 -4.22 3.29 -2.24
C SER A 92 -4.15 2.83 -3.70
N SER A 93 -5.06 1.96 -4.09
CA SER A 93 -5.18 1.52 -5.49
C SER A 93 -5.97 2.48 -6.37
N TYR A 94 -6.62 3.51 -5.81
CA TYR A 94 -7.64 4.30 -6.51
C TYR A 94 -7.07 5.05 -7.73
N PHE A 95 -5.96 5.77 -7.54
CA PHE A 95 -5.36 6.60 -8.59
C PHE A 95 -4.30 5.90 -9.45
N ARG A 96 -3.94 4.64 -9.16
CA ARG A 96 -2.82 3.98 -9.83
C ARG A 96 -2.95 3.90 -11.33
N MET A 97 -4.16 3.69 -11.86
CA MET A 97 -4.42 3.58 -13.30
C MET A 97 -5.00 4.86 -13.89
N ASP A 98 -5.15 5.94 -13.12
CA ASP A 98 -5.55 7.26 -13.63
C ASP A 98 -4.47 7.81 -14.57
N PRO A 99 -4.78 8.19 -15.84
CA PRO A 99 -3.79 8.66 -16.80
C PRO A 99 -3.14 10.00 -16.43
N ASP A 100 -3.79 10.80 -15.59
CA ASP A 100 -3.31 12.11 -15.14
C ASP A 100 -2.53 12.05 -13.82
N VAL A 101 -2.36 10.84 -13.26
CA VAL A 101 -1.63 10.58 -12.02
C VAL A 101 -0.45 9.66 -12.31
N PRO A 102 0.79 10.10 -12.08
CA PRO A 102 1.95 9.25 -12.25
C PRO A 102 1.99 8.16 -11.19
N LEU A 103 2.30 6.94 -11.61
CA LEU A 103 2.52 5.78 -10.76
C LEU A 103 4.02 5.59 -10.58
N ILE A 104 4.55 5.87 -9.40
CA ILE A 104 5.98 6.10 -9.21
C ILE A 104 6.64 5.04 -8.31
N VAL A 105 7.73 4.49 -8.82
CA VAL A 105 8.80 3.84 -8.05
C VAL A 105 10.06 4.67 -8.28
N PRO A 106 10.55 5.44 -7.30
CA PRO A 106 11.59 6.45 -7.53
C PRO A 106 12.85 5.93 -8.22
N GLN A 107 13.28 4.69 -7.92
CA GLN A 107 14.47 4.08 -8.52
C GLN A 107 14.23 3.60 -9.97
N VAL A 108 12.97 3.59 -10.44
CA VAL A 108 12.59 3.07 -11.76
C VAL A 108 12.21 4.18 -12.71
N ASN A 109 11.29 5.05 -12.29
CA ASN A 109 10.66 6.02 -13.15
C ASN A 109 10.44 7.40 -12.49
N ALA A 110 11.36 7.87 -11.64
CA ALA A 110 11.24 9.16 -10.94
C ALA A 110 10.95 10.34 -11.90
N LYS A 111 11.41 10.27 -13.15
CA LYS A 111 11.19 11.31 -14.16
C LYS A 111 9.70 11.53 -14.47
N ASP A 112 8.88 10.53 -14.31
CA ASP A 112 7.45 10.59 -14.61
C ASP A 112 6.67 11.50 -13.64
N ILE A 113 7.28 11.90 -12.52
CA ILE A 113 6.73 12.93 -11.63
C ILE A 113 6.46 14.24 -12.38
N GLN A 114 7.27 14.54 -13.41
CA GLN A 114 7.09 15.73 -14.24
C GLN A 114 5.77 15.73 -15.02
N ASN A 115 5.16 14.56 -15.20
CA ASN A 115 3.89 14.38 -15.90
C ASN A 115 2.67 14.52 -14.97
N MET A 116 2.87 14.90 -13.72
CA MET A 116 1.82 15.04 -12.73
C MET A 116 0.87 16.21 -13.07
N LYS A 117 -0.41 15.90 -13.33
CA LYS A 117 -1.42 16.92 -13.63
C LYS A 117 -2.34 17.24 -12.44
N LYS A 118 -2.57 16.27 -11.57
CA LYS A 118 -3.52 16.40 -10.45
C LYS A 118 -2.88 16.73 -9.09
N ASN A 119 -1.60 17.02 -9.03
CA ASN A 119 -0.82 17.17 -7.80
C ASN A 119 -0.93 15.94 -6.87
N ILE A 120 -1.13 14.76 -7.47
CA ILE A 120 -1.22 13.45 -6.82
C ILE A 120 -0.15 12.54 -7.44
N ILE A 121 0.60 11.84 -6.59
CA ILE A 121 1.54 10.79 -6.96
C ILE A 121 0.97 9.49 -6.41
N ALA A 122 0.73 8.50 -7.27
CA ALA A 122 0.30 7.18 -6.84
C ALA A 122 1.51 6.28 -6.53
N ASN A 123 1.43 5.54 -5.44
CA ASN A 123 2.37 4.49 -5.08
C ASN A 123 1.82 3.13 -5.53
N PRO A 124 2.61 2.27 -6.19
CA PRO A 124 2.10 0.99 -6.71
C PRO A 124 1.79 -0.01 -5.60
N ASN A 125 1.20 -1.13 -6.02
CA ASN A 125 1.07 -2.33 -5.21
C ASN A 125 2.45 -2.78 -4.69
N CYS A 126 2.50 -3.31 -3.46
CA CYS A 126 3.76 -3.70 -2.81
C CYS A 126 4.51 -4.77 -3.61
N SER A 127 3.82 -5.75 -4.21
CA SER A 127 4.43 -6.76 -5.06
C SER A 127 4.93 -6.18 -6.37
N THR A 128 4.19 -5.25 -6.97
CA THR A 128 4.62 -4.52 -8.18
C THR A 128 5.87 -3.69 -7.93
N ALA A 129 5.93 -2.94 -6.81
CA ALA A 129 7.09 -2.11 -6.49
C ALA A 129 8.40 -2.92 -6.44
N GLN A 130 8.38 -4.07 -5.77
CA GLN A 130 9.52 -4.99 -5.69
C GLN A 130 9.87 -5.58 -7.06
N LEU A 131 8.86 -6.00 -7.81
CA LEU A 131 9.03 -6.61 -9.13
C LEU A 131 9.70 -5.64 -10.10
N VAL A 132 9.16 -4.43 -10.26
CA VAL A 132 9.70 -3.47 -11.24
C VAL A 132 11.10 -3.00 -10.86
N LEU A 133 11.43 -2.94 -9.57
CA LEU A 133 12.78 -2.62 -9.10
C LEU A 133 13.80 -3.69 -9.55
N ALA A 134 13.43 -4.97 -9.47
CA ALA A 134 14.27 -6.06 -9.95
C ALA A 134 14.34 -6.14 -11.48
N LEU A 135 13.22 -5.85 -12.17
CA LEU A 135 13.15 -5.92 -13.63
C LEU A 135 13.82 -4.73 -14.33
N LYS A 136 13.88 -3.55 -13.71
CA LYS A 136 14.40 -2.32 -14.33
C LYS A 136 15.80 -2.49 -14.95
N PRO A 137 16.83 -2.94 -14.22
CA PRO A 137 18.16 -3.11 -14.80
C PRO A 137 18.21 -4.14 -15.93
N LEU A 138 17.41 -5.21 -15.83
CA LEU A 138 17.31 -6.23 -16.87
C LEU A 138 16.60 -5.68 -18.11
N HIS A 139 15.54 -4.91 -17.92
CA HIS A 139 14.79 -4.29 -19.03
C HIS A 139 15.63 -3.27 -19.78
N ASP A 140 16.44 -2.47 -19.07
CA ASP A 140 17.32 -1.49 -19.69
C ASP A 140 18.37 -2.13 -20.61
N LEU A 141 18.89 -3.30 -20.20
CA LEU A 141 19.92 -4.01 -20.97
C LEU A 141 19.34 -4.90 -22.09
N PHE A 142 18.25 -5.62 -21.81
CA PHE A 142 17.80 -6.71 -22.68
C PHE A 142 16.41 -6.50 -23.30
N ARG A 143 15.68 -5.46 -22.92
CA ARG A 143 14.32 -5.18 -23.40
C ARG A 143 13.39 -6.37 -23.19
N ILE A 144 13.01 -6.61 -21.93
CA ILE A 144 12.14 -7.70 -21.51
C ILE A 144 10.84 -7.67 -22.31
N LYS A 145 10.47 -8.81 -22.92
CA LYS A 145 9.21 -8.99 -23.65
C LYS A 145 8.15 -9.67 -22.81
N ARG A 146 8.56 -10.64 -21.98
CA ARG A 146 7.65 -11.46 -21.18
C ARG A 146 8.17 -11.68 -19.77
N VAL A 147 7.24 -11.61 -18.81
CA VAL A 147 7.50 -11.92 -17.39
C VAL A 147 6.49 -12.94 -16.91
N ILE A 148 6.97 -14.01 -16.29
CA ILE A 148 6.15 -14.95 -15.54
C ILE A 148 6.61 -14.85 -14.10
N VAL A 149 5.69 -14.52 -13.19
CA VAL A 149 6.03 -14.29 -11.77
C VAL A 149 5.08 -15.04 -10.86
N SER A 150 5.63 -15.66 -9.83
CA SER A 150 4.88 -16.24 -8.72
C SER A 150 5.25 -15.50 -7.44
N THR A 151 4.26 -15.13 -6.64
CA THR A 151 4.48 -14.43 -5.38
C THR A 151 4.07 -15.28 -4.20
N TYR A 152 4.79 -15.13 -3.10
CA TYR A 152 4.43 -15.66 -1.78
C TYR A 152 4.19 -14.46 -0.85
N GLN A 153 2.92 -14.11 -0.60
CA GLN A 153 2.55 -12.89 0.11
C GLN A 153 2.05 -13.20 1.52
N SER A 154 2.61 -12.46 2.48
CA SER A 154 2.22 -12.55 3.89
C SER A 154 0.81 -12.03 4.14
N VAL A 155 0.20 -12.44 5.26
CA VAL A 155 -1.16 -12.03 5.64
C VAL A 155 -1.26 -10.53 5.99
N SER A 156 -0.15 -9.87 6.33
CA SER A 156 -0.12 -8.42 6.65
C SER A 156 -0.61 -7.54 5.51
N GLY A 157 -0.52 -8.00 4.25
CA GLY A 157 -1.07 -7.31 3.08
C GLY A 157 -2.58 -7.10 3.15
N GLY A 158 -3.32 -7.97 3.85
CA GLY A 158 -4.75 -7.82 4.12
C GLY A 158 -5.07 -6.95 5.35
N GLY A 159 -4.05 -6.45 6.06
CA GLY A 159 -4.22 -5.61 7.24
C GLY A 159 -4.25 -6.39 8.56
N LYS A 160 -4.69 -5.73 9.65
CA LYS A 160 -4.64 -6.28 11.00
C LYS A 160 -5.53 -7.52 11.18
N ALA A 161 -6.75 -7.50 10.67
CA ALA A 161 -7.71 -8.60 10.88
C ALA A 161 -7.22 -9.96 10.33
N PRO A 162 -6.68 -10.08 9.10
CA PRO A 162 -6.01 -11.29 8.62
C PRO A 162 -4.81 -11.74 9.47
N MET A 163 -4.03 -10.81 10.01
CA MET A 163 -2.91 -11.15 10.90
C MET A 163 -3.42 -11.76 12.22
N ASP A 164 -4.41 -11.13 12.82
CA ASP A 164 -5.05 -11.63 14.06
C ASP A 164 -5.71 -13.00 13.81
N GLU A 165 -6.32 -13.21 12.63
CA GLU A 165 -6.91 -14.50 12.25
C GLU A 165 -5.87 -15.60 12.12
N LEU A 166 -4.72 -15.36 11.47
CA LEU A 166 -3.64 -16.33 11.40
C LEU A 166 -3.18 -16.76 12.80
N LEU A 167 -2.95 -15.80 13.69
CA LEU A 167 -2.54 -16.10 15.07
C LEU A 167 -3.60 -16.91 15.82
N GLN A 168 -4.88 -16.54 15.67
CA GLN A 168 -5.99 -17.25 16.30
C GLN A 168 -6.14 -18.67 15.75
N GLN A 169 -6.10 -18.86 14.43
CA GLN A 169 -6.18 -20.18 13.80
C GLN A 169 -5.01 -21.07 14.22
N THR A 170 -3.79 -20.51 14.30
CA THR A 170 -2.61 -21.24 14.79
C THR A 170 -2.81 -21.75 16.22
N LYS A 171 -3.33 -20.90 17.12
CA LYS A 171 -3.63 -21.29 18.49
C LYS A 171 -4.70 -22.38 18.53
N MET A 172 -5.79 -22.22 17.78
CA MET A 172 -6.88 -23.22 17.72
C MET A 172 -6.40 -24.56 17.18
N TYR A 173 -5.52 -24.55 16.17
CA TYR A 173 -4.92 -25.75 15.61
C TYR A 173 -4.11 -26.52 16.68
N LEU A 174 -3.25 -25.83 17.42
CA LEU A 174 -2.42 -26.44 18.48
C LEU A 174 -3.26 -26.96 19.66
N GLU A 175 -4.42 -26.37 19.90
CA GLU A 175 -5.37 -26.79 20.94
C GLU A 175 -6.38 -27.85 20.45
N ASN A 176 -6.24 -28.38 19.21
CA ASN A 176 -7.17 -29.29 18.55
C ASN A 176 -8.64 -28.80 18.55
N LYS A 177 -8.83 -27.48 18.39
CA LYS A 177 -10.14 -26.85 18.29
C LYS A 177 -10.56 -26.66 16.83
N GLU A 178 -11.89 -26.61 16.61
CA GLU A 178 -12.44 -26.30 15.29
C GLU A 178 -11.99 -24.92 14.80
N ILE A 179 -11.45 -24.86 13.58
CA ILE A 179 -10.99 -23.63 12.94
C ILE A 179 -12.05 -23.13 11.96
N LYS A 180 -12.43 -21.84 12.11
CA LYS A 180 -13.32 -21.14 11.17
C LYS A 180 -12.57 -20.01 10.49
N SER A 181 -12.62 -19.98 9.17
CA SER A 181 -12.05 -18.89 8.35
C SER A 181 -13.06 -17.75 8.27
N LYS A 182 -12.60 -16.51 8.40
CA LYS A 182 -13.41 -15.31 8.40
C LYS A 182 -12.94 -14.28 7.36
N ASN A 183 -11.63 -14.01 7.30
CA ASN A 183 -11.03 -13.08 6.33
C ASN A 183 -10.38 -13.81 5.15
N PHE A 184 -10.29 -15.13 5.21
CA PHE A 184 -9.77 -15.98 4.13
C PHE A 184 -10.83 -16.94 3.65
N THR A 185 -10.73 -17.40 2.42
CA THR A 185 -11.64 -18.40 1.82
C THR A 185 -11.47 -19.78 2.44
N LYS A 186 -10.31 -20.09 2.99
CA LYS A 186 -9.94 -21.33 3.64
C LYS A 186 -9.08 -21.04 4.86
N GLN A 187 -8.84 -22.05 5.70
CA GLN A 187 -7.85 -21.96 6.77
C GLN A 187 -6.51 -21.53 6.20
N ILE A 188 -5.90 -20.50 6.81
CA ILE A 188 -4.57 -20.04 6.44
C ILE A 188 -3.47 -20.62 7.33
N ALA A 189 -3.74 -20.90 8.61
CA ALA A 189 -2.75 -21.50 9.49
C ALA A 189 -2.27 -22.85 8.93
N PHE A 190 -0.95 -23.02 8.74
CA PHE A 190 -0.30 -24.21 8.17
C PHE A 190 -0.78 -24.58 6.76
N ASN A 191 -1.26 -23.62 5.99
CA ASN A 191 -1.77 -23.82 4.64
C ASN A 191 -1.32 -22.67 3.72
N ILE A 192 -1.44 -22.87 2.42
CA ILE A 192 -1.30 -21.82 1.41
C ILE A 192 -2.59 -21.68 0.63
N ILE A 193 -2.92 -20.45 0.22
CA ILE A 193 -4.13 -20.15 -0.55
C ILE A 193 -3.69 -19.56 -1.90
N PRO A 194 -3.91 -20.27 -3.03
CA PRO A 194 -3.38 -19.88 -4.33
C PRO A 194 -4.21 -18.77 -4.99
N HIS A 195 -4.70 -17.83 -4.24
CA HIS A 195 -5.32 -16.61 -4.74
C HIS A 195 -5.30 -15.49 -3.68
N ILE A 196 -5.26 -14.26 -4.13
CA ILE A 196 -5.33 -13.05 -3.30
C ILE A 196 -6.32 -12.09 -3.95
N ASP A 197 -7.25 -11.52 -3.14
CA ASP A 197 -8.32 -10.65 -3.60
C ASP A 197 -9.41 -11.44 -4.40
N ASP A 198 -10.40 -10.73 -4.93
CA ASP A 198 -11.49 -11.31 -5.71
C ASP A 198 -11.05 -11.74 -7.11
N PHE A 199 -11.71 -12.75 -7.66
CA PHE A 199 -11.54 -13.13 -9.04
C PHE A 199 -12.25 -12.16 -9.99
N SER A 200 -11.62 -11.90 -11.15
CA SER A 200 -12.24 -11.24 -12.29
C SER A 200 -13.00 -12.25 -13.17
N GLU A 201 -13.76 -11.75 -14.14
CA GLU A 201 -14.47 -12.60 -15.11
C GLU A 201 -13.54 -13.47 -15.95
N GLU A 202 -12.29 -13.04 -16.14
CA GLU A 202 -11.26 -13.77 -16.91
C GLU A 202 -10.51 -14.83 -16.09
N GLY A 203 -10.89 -15.03 -14.82
CA GLY A 203 -10.28 -16.02 -13.93
C GLY A 203 -8.98 -15.56 -13.23
N TYR A 204 -8.47 -14.37 -13.52
CA TYR A 204 -7.39 -13.75 -12.76
C TYR A 204 -7.93 -13.08 -11.50
N THR A 205 -7.10 -13.01 -10.48
CA THR A 205 -7.45 -12.19 -9.28
C THR A 205 -7.14 -10.72 -9.52
N LYS A 206 -7.83 -9.85 -8.78
CA LYS A 206 -7.53 -8.41 -8.80
C LYS A 206 -6.07 -8.12 -8.44
N GLU A 207 -5.46 -8.91 -7.55
CA GLU A 207 -4.04 -8.76 -7.18
C GLU A 207 -3.11 -9.05 -8.38
N GLU A 208 -3.38 -10.09 -9.14
CA GLU A 208 -2.62 -10.45 -10.35
C GLU A 208 -2.78 -9.39 -11.45
N LEU A 209 -4.00 -8.87 -11.64
CA LEU A 209 -4.25 -7.78 -12.58
C LEU A 209 -3.55 -6.48 -12.19
N LYS A 210 -3.48 -6.15 -10.89
CA LYS A 210 -2.67 -5.01 -10.41
C LYS A 210 -1.21 -5.15 -10.84
N MET A 211 -0.60 -6.31 -10.62
CA MET A 211 0.79 -6.54 -11.01
C MET A 211 0.99 -6.37 -12.53
N THR A 212 0.08 -6.91 -13.33
CA THR A 212 0.14 -6.80 -14.79
C THR A 212 0.02 -5.35 -15.26
N ASN A 213 -1.03 -4.65 -14.83
CA ASN A 213 -1.35 -3.32 -15.32
C ASN A 213 -0.37 -2.26 -14.80
N GLU A 214 0.00 -2.35 -13.54
CA GLU A 214 0.92 -1.41 -12.90
C GLU A 214 2.35 -1.57 -13.46
N THR A 215 2.83 -2.81 -13.70
CA THR A 215 4.13 -3.05 -14.32
C THR A 215 4.20 -2.43 -15.72
N LYS A 216 3.15 -2.59 -16.52
CA LYS A 216 3.06 -1.95 -17.84
C LYS A 216 3.13 -0.43 -17.75
N LYS A 217 2.41 0.16 -16.81
CA LYS A 217 2.40 1.62 -16.63
C LYS A 217 3.76 2.18 -16.16
N ILE A 218 4.48 1.43 -15.32
CA ILE A 218 5.74 1.88 -14.71
C ILE A 218 6.94 1.64 -15.62
N LEU A 219 7.01 0.48 -16.30
CA LEU A 219 8.18 0.07 -17.10
C LEU A 219 7.97 0.23 -18.60
N ASP A 220 7.08 -0.56 -19.19
CA ASP A 220 6.83 -0.58 -20.62
C ASP A 220 5.48 -1.27 -20.93
N GLN A 221 4.64 -0.61 -21.73
CA GLN A 221 3.34 -1.11 -22.15
C GLN A 221 3.39 -2.42 -22.93
N ASN A 222 4.53 -2.71 -23.56
CA ASN A 222 4.72 -3.90 -24.40
C ASN A 222 5.15 -5.15 -23.61
N ILE A 223 5.38 -5.05 -22.31
CA ILE A 223 5.72 -6.22 -21.48
C ILE A 223 4.47 -7.08 -21.28
N GLU A 224 4.53 -8.33 -21.72
CA GLU A 224 3.54 -9.34 -21.35
C GLU A 224 3.85 -9.86 -19.94
N LEU A 225 2.88 -9.81 -19.02
CA LEU A 225 3.07 -10.29 -17.66
C LEU A 225 1.95 -11.25 -17.26
N SER A 226 2.35 -12.40 -16.75
CA SER A 226 1.47 -13.37 -16.10
C SER A 226 1.91 -13.55 -14.65
N ALA A 227 1.01 -13.28 -13.72
CA ALA A 227 1.27 -13.39 -12.29
C ALA A 227 0.42 -14.50 -11.66
N THR A 228 0.99 -15.20 -10.69
CA THR A 228 0.27 -16.11 -9.78
C THR A 228 0.56 -15.67 -8.36
N CYS A 229 -0.49 -15.23 -7.66
CA CYS A 229 -0.35 -14.66 -6.31
C CYS A 229 -0.85 -15.63 -5.24
N VAL A 230 0.05 -16.03 -4.34
CA VAL A 230 -0.22 -17.01 -3.28
C VAL A 230 -0.15 -16.37 -1.90
N ARG A 231 -1.18 -16.55 -1.07
CA ARG A 231 -1.16 -16.16 0.33
C ARG A 231 -0.51 -17.26 1.16
N VAL A 232 0.48 -16.90 1.95
CA VAL A 232 1.24 -17.82 2.82
C VAL A 232 1.01 -17.52 4.31
N PRO A 233 1.16 -18.52 5.21
CA PRO A 233 0.88 -18.37 6.64
C PRO A 233 2.04 -17.69 7.39
N VAL A 234 2.42 -16.52 6.92
CA VAL A 234 3.48 -15.68 7.50
C VAL A 234 2.89 -14.32 7.85
N LEU A 235 3.20 -13.81 9.04
CA LEU A 235 2.64 -12.54 9.51
C LEU A 235 3.06 -11.37 8.61
N SER A 236 4.36 -11.25 8.35
CA SER A 236 4.90 -10.23 7.44
C SER A 236 6.21 -10.72 6.83
N LEU A 237 6.44 -10.45 5.54
CA LEU A 237 7.70 -10.70 4.85
C LEU A 237 8.51 -9.42 4.62
N ILE A 238 7.89 -8.25 4.78
CA ILE A 238 8.49 -6.95 4.47
C ILE A 238 8.92 -6.20 5.74
N HIS A 239 8.43 -6.63 6.89
CA HIS A 239 8.54 -5.90 8.16
C HIS A 239 9.22 -6.72 9.26
N ILE A 240 10.01 -7.71 8.87
CA ILE A 240 10.86 -8.48 9.78
C ILE A 240 12.22 -7.81 9.86
#